data_4b9f1d55bd0920aa966a31d9d76f9487
#
_entry.id   4b9f1d55bd0920aa966a31d9d76f9487
#
_cell.length_a   1.000
_cell.length_b   1.000
_cell.length_c   1.000
_cell.angle_alpha   90.00
_cell.angle_beta   90.00
_cell.angle_gamma   90.00
#
_symmetry.space_group_name_H-M   'P 1'
#
loop_
_entity.id
_entity.type
_entity.pdbx_description
1 polymer ?
#
loop_
_entity_poly.entity_id
_entity_poly.type
_entity_poly.pdbx_seq_one_letter_code
_entity_poly.pdbx_strand_id
1 'polypeptide(L)'
;MAIFRPKMSNGTSYFGICEIALNNFEDKSSQFDWADIFIDVTVNQKGSEYTRNLKIAGSLEKDAKGNITGGSVLKRMYVFFDAIGCKAGLNVKGEWEDENGKSIKDIAKYLNDKFIDVSFPDSEIDYNFIAYIYKEKPKKDGEKAWTRVYHKIYANNEANKTKLDSDVQWLKGRGVIKEVSDIPTPTNQNTLQGSGLASL
;
A
#
# COMPACT_ATOMS: atom_id res chain seq x y z
N MET A 1 -31.02 -3.98 -12.96
CA MET A 1 -29.82 -4.56 -12.35
C MET A 1 -29.67 -3.98 -10.95
N ALA A 2 -29.75 -4.80 -9.90
CA ALA A 2 -29.53 -4.34 -8.55
C ALA A 2 -28.02 -4.25 -8.30
N ILE A 3 -27.51 -3.05 -8.02
CA ILE A 3 -26.12 -2.87 -7.64
C ILE A 3 -25.98 -3.38 -6.20
N PHE A 4 -25.23 -4.47 -6.01
CA PHE A 4 -24.89 -4.95 -4.69
C PHE A 4 -23.92 -3.96 -4.02
N ARG A 5 -24.40 -3.32 -2.95
CA ARG A 5 -23.55 -2.51 -2.07
C ARG A 5 -23.33 -3.32 -0.80
N PRO A 6 -22.12 -3.81 -0.53
CA PRO A 6 -21.86 -4.47 0.73
C PRO A 6 -22.15 -3.53 1.88
N LYS A 7 -22.93 -3.98 2.86
CA LYS A 7 -23.16 -3.23 4.10
C LYS A 7 -21.83 -3.08 4.81
N MET A 8 -21.37 -1.84 4.98
CA MET A 8 -20.19 -1.53 5.75
C MET A 8 -20.39 -2.00 7.19
N SER A 9 -19.54 -2.89 7.65
CA SER A 9 -19.54 -3.29 9.06
C SER A 9 -19.07 -2.09 9.90
N ASN A 10 -19.87 -1.71 10.87
CA ASN A 10 -19.50 -0.69 11.87
C ASN A 10 -18.18 -1.10 12.53
N GLY A 11 -17.09 -0.36 12.28
CA GLY A 11 -15.81 -0.59 12.91
C GLY A 11 -14.60 -0.71 11.98
N THR A 12 -14.76 -0.65 10.65
CA THR A 12 -13.62 -0.70 9.72
C THR A 12 -12.94 0.67 9.67
N SER A 13 -11.71 0.74 10.18
CA SER A 13 -10.89 1.93 10.03
C SER A 13 -10.42 2.05 8.58
N TYR A 14 -10.68 3.18 7.93
CA TYR A 14 -10.17 3.48 6.58
C TYR A 14 -8.70 3.91 6.60
N PHE A 15 -8.16 4.16 7.76
CA PHE A 15 -6.79 4.63 7.99
C PHE A 15 -6.15 3.83 9.12
N GLY A 16 -4.83 3.86 9.17
CA GLY A 16 -4.05 3.05 10.08
C GLY A 16 -3.59 1.75 9.42
N ILE A 17 -3.45 0.69 10.22
CA ILE A 17 -3.13 -0.65 9.71
C ILE A 17 -4.39 -1.27 9.15
N CYS A 18 -4.39 -1.49 7.83
CA CYS A 18 -5.53 -2.01 7.08
C CYS A 18 -5.17 -3.32 6.41
N GLU A 19 -6.13 -4.24 6.34
CA GLU A 19 -6.02 -5.45 5.54
C GLU A 19 -6.21 -5.09 4.06
N ILE A 20 -5.31 -5.58 3.21
CA ILE A 20 -5.28 -5.29 1.78
C ILE A 20 -5.08 -6.55 0.95
N ALA A 21 -5.59 -6.52 -0.27
CA ALA A 21 -5.29 -7.49 -1.33
C ALA A 21 -4.65 -6.76 -2.51
N LEU A 22 -3.69 -7.42 -3.17
CA LEU A 22 -3.10 -6.91 -4.41
C LEU A 22 -4.14 -7.03 -5.53
N ASN A 23 -4.22 -6.02 -6.40
CA ASN A 23 -5.20 -5.98 -7.48
C ASN A 23 -4.52 -5.87 -8.85
N ASN A 24 -3.55 -4.96 -9.01
CA ASN A 24 -2.90 -4.74 -10.29
C ASN A 24 -1.51 -4.15 -10.10
N PHE A 25 -0.60 -4.46 -11.03
CA PHE A 25 0.72 -3.86 -11.15
C PHE A 25 0.84 -3.14 -12.49
N GLU A 26 1.36 -1.92 -12.45
CA GLU A 26 1.68 -1.12 -13.64
C GLU A 26 3.11 -0.63 -13.57
N ASP A 27 3.89 -0.82 -14.63
CA ASP A 27 5.21 -0.19 -14.78
C ASP A 27 5.04 1.17 -15.46
N LYS A 28 5.28 2.22 -14.70
CA LYS A 28 5.21 3.63 -15.14
C LYS A 28 6.59 4.27 -15.23
N SER A 29 7.67 3.49 -15.21
CA SER A 29 9.05 4.00 -15.22
C SER A 29 9.33 4.96 -16.38
N SER A 30 8.78 4.67 -17.56
CA SER A 30 8.95 5.53 -18.74
C SER A 30 8.17 6.84 -18.69
N GLN A 31 7.29 7.04 -17.71
CA GLN A 31 6.45 8.24 -17.59
C GLN A 31 7.09 9.34 -16.74
N PHE A 32 8.19 9.03 -16.05
CA PHE A 32 8.79 9.93 -15.06
C PHE A 32 10.32 9.98 -15.20
N ASP A 33 10.87 11.11 -15.67
CA ASP A 33 12.30 11.30 -15.86
C ASP A 33 13.13 11.20 -14.57
N TRP A 34 12.50 11.38 -13.40
CA TRP A 34 13.18 11.32 -12.10
C TRP A 34 13.28 9.90 -11.52
N ALA A 35 12.60 8.92 -12.11
CA ALA A 35 12.54 7.57 -11.58
C ALA A 35 13.02 6.56 -12.62
N ASP A 36 14.10 5.83 -12.33
CA ASP A 36 14.51 4.68 -13.15
C ASP A 36 13.55 3.52 -13.01
N ILE A 37 12.89 3.40 -11.84
CA ILE A 37 11.85 2.42 -11.57
C ILE A 37 10.64 3.14 -10.97
N PHE A 38 9.47 2.88 -11.53
CA PHE A 38 8.18 3.31 -10.99
C PHE A 38 7.15 2.21 -11.19
N ILE A 39 6.97 1.36 -10.16
CA ILE A 39 5.92 0.36 -10.14
C ILE A 39 4.76 0.91 -9.30
N ASP A 40 3.60 1.07 -9.93
CA ASP A 40 2.35 1.46 -9.29
C ASP A 40 1.54 0.20 -8.98
N VAL A 41 1.25 -0.03 -7.71
CA VAL A 41 0.52 -1.21 -7.26
C VAL A 41 -0.86 -0.78 -6.79
N THR A 42 -1.89 -1.21 -7.48
CA THR A 42 -3.26 -1.03 -7.03
C THR A 42 -3.61 -2.10 -6.01
N VAL A 43 -4.17 -1.69 -4.88
CA VAL A 43 -4.60 -2.58 -3.81
C VAL A 43 -6.07 -2.36 -3.47
N ASN A 44 -6.78 -3.43 -3.15
CA ASN A 44 -8.09 -3.39 -2.54
C ASN A 44 -7.93 -3.30 -1.03
N GLN A 45 -8.64 -2.39 -0.39
CA GLN A 45 -8.67 -2.25 1.06
C GLN A 45 -9.95 -2.91 1.60
N LYS A 46 -9.82 -3.78 2.58
CA LYS A 46 -10.97 -4.45 3.21
C LYS A 46 -11.95 -3.41 3.79
N GLY A 47 -13.22 -3.59 3.46
CA GLY A 47 -14.30 -2.68 3.89
C GLY A 47 -14.35 -1.35 3.13
N SER A 48 -13.55 -1.14 2.08
CA SER A 48 -13.56 0.05 1.22
C SER A 48 -14.03 -0.32 -0.18
N GLU A 49 -14.90 0.51 -0.77
CA GLU A 49 -15.27 0.43 -2.19
C GLU A 49 -14.18 0.99 -3.12
N TYR A 50 -13.18 1.65 -2.56
CA TYR A 50 -12.14 2.34 -3.32
C TYR A 50 -10.83 1.56 -3.28
N THR A 51 -10.22 1.41 -4.44
CA THR A 51 -8.84 0.97 -4.54
C THR A 51 -7.88 2.05 -4.05
N ARG A 52 -6.67 1.63 -3.67
CA ARG A 52 -5.59 2.52 -3.27
C ARG A 52 -4.34 2.21 -4.09
N ASN A 53 -3.45 3.18 -4.21
CA ASN A 53 -2.19 3.00 -4.91
C ASN A 53 -1.02 3.04 -3.95
N LEU A 54 -0.21 1.99 -4.02
CA LEU A 54 1.09 1.89 -3.39
C LEU A 54 2.16 2.10 -4.46
N LYS A 55 3.16 2.94 -4.18
CA LYS A 55 4.17 3.32 -5.18
C LYS A 55 5.55 2.85 -4.75
N ILE A 56 6.20 2.13 -5.64
CA ILE A 56 7.60 1.71 -5.52
C ILE A 56 8.36 2.48 -6.59
N ALA A 57 8.94 3.61 -6.20
CA ALA A 57 9.55 4.53 -7.16
C ALA A 57 10.85 5.13 -6.64
N GLY A 58 11.77 5.41 -7.55
CA GLY A 58 13.01 6.10 -7.29
C GLY A 58 14.08 5.84 -8.33
N SER A 59 15.27 6.40 -8.08
CA SER A 59 16.42 6.33 -8.96
C SER A 59 17.34 5.17 -8.64
N LEU A 60 18.12 4.76 -9.63
CA LEU A 60 19.25 3.85 -9.55
C LEU A 60 20.55 4.66 -9.64
N GLU A 61 21.53 4.25 -8.87
CA GLU A 61 22.89 4.74 -8.99
C GLU A 61 23.69 3.78 -9.88
N LYS A 62 24.45 4.34 -10.85
CA LYS A 62 25.21 3.56 -11.81
C LYS A 62 26.66 4.05 -11.87
N ASP A 63 27.59 3.11 -12.05
CA ASP A 63 28.98 3.42 -12.31
C ASP A 63 29.21 3.93 -13.75
N ALA A 64 30.45 4.31 -14.07
CA ALA A 64 30.84 4.78 -15.41
C ALA A 64 30.64 3.71 -16.52
N LYS A 65 30.47 2.46 -16.17
CA LYS A 65 30.19 1.34 -17.09
C LYS A 65 28.71 1.02 -17.21
N GLY A 66 27.85 1.81 -16.51
CA GLY A 66 26.41 1.62 -16.47
C GLY A 66 25.93 0.50 -15.56
N ASN A 67 26.79 -0.04 -14.69
CA ASN A 67 26.38 -1.06 -13.72
C ASN A 67 25.69 -0.41 -12.52
N ILE A 68 24.63 -1.04 -12.00
CA ILE A 68 23.97 -0.59 -10.77
C ILE A 68 24.93 -0.76 -9.60
N THR A 69 25.11 0.32 -8.83
CA THR A 69 25.90 0.36 -7.60
C THR A 69 25.05 0.64 -6.37
N GLY A 70 23.84 1.13 -6.56
CA GLY A 70 22.90 1.49 -5.50
C GLY A 70 21.61 2.08 -6.06
N GLY A 71 20.86 2.74 -5.18
CA GLY A 71 19.66 3.47 -5.59
C GLY A 71 18.61 3.57 -4.51
N SER A 72 17.89 4.68 -4.52
CA SER A 72 16.85 4.97 -3.52
C SER A 72 15.67 4.00 -3.58
N VAL A 73 15.43 3.39 -4.74
CA VAL A 73 14.31 2.48 -4.96
C VAL A 73 14.60 1.04 -4.55
N LEU A 74 15.86 0.58 -4.61
CA LEU A 74 16.21 -0.84 -4.44
C LEU A 74 15.72 -1.42 -3.12
N LYS A 75 15.97 -0.73 -2.01
CA LYS A 75 15.52 -1.19 -0.69
C LYS A 75 14.00 -1.33 -0.59
N ARG A 76 13.26 -0.36 -1.13
CA ARG A 76 11.79 -0.39 -1.12
C ARG A 76 11.25 -1.53 -1.96
N MET A 77 11.84 -1.70 -3.15
CA MET A 77 11.48 -2.73 -4.10
C MET A 77 11.68 -4.13 -3.52
N TYR A 78 12.88 -4.41 -3.02
CA TYR A 78 13.16 -5.75 -2.47
C TYR A 78 12.38 -6.04 -1.19
N VAL A 79 12.18 -5.05 -0.31
CA VAL A 79 11.31 -5.23 0.86
C VAL A 79 9.88 -5.58 0.45
N PHE A 80 9.35 -4.94 -0.60
CA PHE A 80 8.02 -5.25 -1.12
C PHE A 80 7.99 -6.61 -1.81
N PHE A 81 8.96 -6.91 -2.66
CA PHE A 81 9.05 -8.20 -3.36
C PHE A 81 9.18 -9.38 -2.39
N ASP A 82 10.00 -9.25 -1.35
CA ASP A 82 10.11 -10.26 -0.30
C ASP A 82 8.78 -10.47 0.43
N ALA A 83 8.03 -9.38 0.69
CA ALA A 83 6.74 -9.48 1.37
C ALA A 83 5.70 -10.26 0.56
N ILE A 84 5.73 -10.18 -0.77
CA ILE A 84 4.83 -10.90 -1.68
C ILE A 84 5.42 -12.25 -2.16
N GLY A 85 6.63 -12.61 -1.71
CA GLY A 85 7.31 -13.83 -2.14
C GLY A 85 7.88 -13.78 -3.56
N CYS A 86 8.03 -12.59 -4.15
CA CYS A 86 8.62 -12.39 -5.46
C CYS A 86 10.15 -12.54 -5.39
N LYS A 87 10.71 -13.39 -6.25
CA LYS A 87 12.15 -13.63 -6.38
C LYS A 87 12.78 -12.96 -7.60
N ALA A 88 11.99 -12.22 -8.37
CA ALA A 88 12.52 -11.41 -9.47
C ALA A 88 13.38 -10.27 -8.93
N GLY A 89 14.32 -9.79 -9.75
CA GLY A 89 15.20 -8.69 -9.39
C GLY A 89 15.85 -8.05 -10.59
N LEU A 90 16.74 -7.10 -10.33
CA LEU A 90 17.56 -6.46 -11.34
C LEU A 90 18.94 -7.11 -11.38
N ASN A 91 19.43 -7.41 -12.58
CA ASN A 91 20.83 -7.73 -12.76
C ASN A 91 21.71 -6.46 -12.66
N VAL A 92 23.02 -6.63 -12.74
CA VAL A 92 23.97 -5.50 -12.63
C VAL A 92 23.80 -4.46 -13.72
N LYS A 93 23.16 -4.76 -14.84
CA LYS A 93 22.86 -3.83 -15.93
C LYS A 93 21.50 -3.12 -15.77
N GLY A 94 20.71 -3.49 -14.79
CA GLY A 94 19.39 -2.94 -14.55
C GLY A 94 18.28 -3.59 -15.37
N GLU A 95 18.54 -4.78 -15.88
CA GLU A 95 17.54 -5.58 -16.57
C GLU A 95 16.85 -6.52 -15.60
N TRP A 96 15.56 -6.73 -15.78
CA TRP A 96 14.77 -7.60 -14.93
C TRP A 96 15.05 -9.08 -15.23
N GLU A 97 15.27 -9.85 -14.18
CA GLU A 97 15.48 -11.29 -14.24
C GLU A 97 14.66 -12.02 -13.17
N ASP A 98 14.23 -13.25 -13.48
CA ASP A 98 13.61 -14.15 -12.51
C ASP A 98 14.67 -14.87 -11.64
N GLU A 99 14.22 -15.71 -10.72
CA GLU A 99 15.08 -16.48 -9.80
C GLU A 99 16.10 -17.41 -10.49
N ASN A 100 15.89 -17.73 -11.77
CA ASN A 100 16.76 -18.58 -12.58
C ASN A 100 17.67 -17.78 -13.53
N GLY A 101 17.66 -16.44 -13.43
CA GLY A 101 18.42 -15.55 -14.31
C GLY A 101 17.81 -15.38 -15.71
N LYS A 102 16.54 -15.76 -15.90
CA LYS A 102 15.85 -15.58 -17.16
C LYS A 102 15.32 -14.14 -17.24
N SER A 103 15.64 -13.47 -18.35
CA SER A 103 15.19 -12.10 -18.60
C SER A 103 13.66 -11.96 -18.59
N ILE A 104 13.18 -10.93 -17.89
CA ILE A 104 11.76 -10.51 -17.82
C ILE A 104 11.64 -9.24 -18.64
N LYS A 105 10.95 -9.31 -19.78
CA LYS A 105 10.77 -8.16 -20.69
C LYS A 105 9.75 -7.14 -20.17
N ASP A 106 8.76 -7.60 -19.43
CA ASP A 106 7.67 -6.81 -18.88
C ASP A 106 7.45 -7.24 -17.42
N ILE A 107 7.97 -6.43 -16.51
CA ILE A 107 7.90 -6.73 -15.07
C ILE A 107 6.46 -6.63 -14.55
N ALA A 108 5.66 -5.67 -15.05
CA ALA A 108 4.27 -5.52 -14.60
C ALA A 108 3.45 -6.74 -15.01
N LYS A 109 3.59 -7.19 -16.26
CA LYS A 109 2.94 -8.42 -16.71
C LYS A 109 3.37 -9.63 -15.89
N TYR A 110 4.68 -9.79 -15.63
CA TYR A 110 5.21 -10.88 -14.82
C TYR A 110 4.62 -10.89 -13.40
N LEU A 111 4.52 -9.71 -12.77
CA LEU A 111 3.95 -9.58 -11.43
C LEU A 111 2.44 -9.87 -11.42
N ASN A 112 1.71 -9.37 -12.41
CA ASN A 112 0.27 -9.65 -12.55
C ASN A 112 0.02 -11.14 -12.74
N ASP A 113 0.74 -11.78 -13.65
CA ASP A 113 0.56 -13.22 -13.95
C ASP A 113 0.86 -14.11 -12.74
N LYS A 114 1.76 -13.69 -11.82
CA LYS A 114 2.19 -14.52 -10.67
C LYS A 114 1.48 -14.20 -9.36
N PHE A 115 1.09 -12.96 -9.13
CA PHE A 115 0.67 -12.50 -7.80
C PHE A 115 -0.75 -11.91 -7.78
N ILE A 116 -1.40 -11.77 -8.94
CA ILE A 116 -2.79 -11.38 -9.01
C ILE A 116 -3.62 -12.60 -9.40
N ASP A 117 -4.54 -12.96 -8.53
CA ASP A 117 -5.50 -13.99 -8.85
C ASP A 117 -6.63 -13.40 -9.71
N VAL A 118 -6.62 -13.74 -11.01
CA VAL A 118 -7.62 -13.28 -11.98
C VAL A 118 -8.90 -14.12 -11.95
N SER A 119 -8.98 -15.15 -11.12
CA SER A 119 -10.19 -15.99 -10.98
C SER A 119 -11.35 -15.28 -10.28
N PHE A 120 -11.16 -13.99 -9.91
CA PHE A 120 -12.21 -13.16 -9.34
C PHE A 120 -13.13 -12.57 -10.43
N PRO A 121 -14.39 -13.00 -10.55
CA PRO A 121 -15.45 -12.05 -10.26
C PRO A 121 -16.41 -12.52 -9.18
N ASP A 122 -16.37 -13.78 -8.75
CA ASP A 122 -17.42 -14.37 -7.89
C ASP A 122 -16.90 -14.95 -6.55
N SER A 123 -15.61 -14.88 -6.24
CA SER A 123 -15.03 -15.36 -4.98
C SER A 123 -14.73 -14.23 -4.01
N GLU A 124 -14.71 -14.54 -2.72
CA GLU A 124 -14.28 -13.59 -1.69
C GLU A 124 -12.82 -13.18 -1.91
N ILE A 125 -12.54 -11.87 -1.85
CA ILE A 125 -11.20 -11.34 -1.97
C ILE A 125 -10.40 -11.75 -0.74
N ASP A 126 -9.29 -12.44 -0.93
CA ASP A 126 -8.36 -12.79 0.13
C ASP A 126 -7.44 -11.60 0.48
N TYR A 127 -7.68 -10.99 1.64
CA TYR A 127 -6.87 -9.90 2.17
C TYR A 127 -5.61 -10.44 2.87
N ASN A 128 -4.69 -10.95 2.07
CA ASN A 128 -3.49 -11.66 2.53
C ASN A 128 -2.40 -10.78 3.10
N PHE A 129 -2.53 -9.44 2.95
CA PHE A 129 -1.52 -8.49 3.39
C PHE A 129 -2.11 -7.42 4.31
N ILE A 130 -1.21 -6.76 5.01
CA ILE A 130 -1.50 -5.54 5.78
C ILE A 130 -0.57 -4.42 5.32
N ALA A 131 -1.12 -3.20 5.28
CA ALA A 131 -0.39 -1.98 4.98
C ALA A 131 -0.84 -0.83 5.90
N TYR A 132 0.01 0.18 6.07
CA TYR A 132 -0.38 1.41 6.74
C TYR A 132 -0.93 2.41 5.72
N ILE A 133 -2.17 2.84 5.93
CA ILE A 133 -2.88 3.80 5.08
C ILE A 133 -3.12 5.08 5.89
N TYR A 134 -2.73 6.23 5.34
CA TYR A 134 -2.81 7.50 6.05
C TYR A 134 -3.12 8.67 5.10
N LYS A 135 -3.62 9.78 5.65
CA LYS A 135 -3.69 11.05 4.93
C LYS A 135 -2.40 11.82 5.14
N GLU A 136 -1.66 12.04 4.06
CA GLU A 136 -0.43 12.82 4.09
C GLU A 136 -0.76 14.29 4.37
N LYS A 137 -0.03 14.91 5.31
CA LYS A 137 -0.14 16.35 5.59
C LYS A 137 0.33 17.13 4.35
N PRO A 138 -0.46 18.09 3.85
CA PRO A 138 -0.04 18.92 2.74
C PRO A 138 1.27 19.65 3.02
N LYS A 139 2.09 19.84 1.98
CA LYS A 139 3.36 20.58 2.09
C LYS A 139 3.14 22.08 2.17
N LYS A 140 2.06 22.58 1.59
CA LYS A 140 1.67 23.99 1.58
C LYS A 140 0.24 24.14 2.09
N ASP A 141 -0.02 25.28 2.72
CA ASP A 141 -1.37 25.62 3.17
C ASP A 141 -2.31 25.74 1.97
N GLY A 142 -3.51 25.19 2.09
CA GLY A 142 -4.51 25.15 1.03
C GLY A 142 -4.39 23.98 0.04
N GLU A 143 -3.32 23.19 0.07
CA GLU A 143 -3.23 21.97 -0.73
C GLU A 143 -4.10 20.85 -0.14
N LYS A 144 -4.62 20.00 -1.03
CA LYS A 144 -5.42 18.83 -0.63
C LYS A 144 -4.53 17.76 0.01
N ALA A 145 -5.00 17.23 1.15
CA ALA A 145 -4.38 16.05 1.75
C ALA A 145 -4.66 14.80 0.90
N TRP A 146 -3.62 14.04 0.58
CA TRP A 146 -3.71 12.84 -0.23
C TRP A 146 -3.67 11.58 0.64
N THR A 147 -4.49 10.60 0.31
CA THR A 147 -4.39 9.27 0.90
C THR A 147 -3.16 8.57 0.35
N ARG A 148 -2.35 8.02 1.26
CA ARG A 148 -1.13 7.27 0.94
C ARG A 148 -1.21 5.87 1.50
N VAL A 149 -0.65 4.92 0.76
CA VAL A 149 -0.33 3.59 1.27
C VAL A 149 1.18 3.54 1.48
N TYR A 150 1.60 3.18 2.68
CA TYR A 150 3.02 2.99 2.96
C TYR A 150 3.52 1.76 2.19
N HIS A 151 4.66 1.89 1.53
CA HIS A 151 5.17 0.88 0.60
C HIS A 151 5.62 -0.43 1.26
N LYS A 152 5.84 -0.45 2.57
CA LYS A 152 6.20 -1.65 3.31
C LYS A 152 4.92 -2.35 3.76
N ILE A 153 4.70 -3.51 3.19
CA ILE A 153 3.57 -4.38 3.51
C ILE A 153 4.06 -5.65 4.19
N TYR A 154 3.17 -6.35 4.85
CA TYR A 154 3.44 -7.63 5.49
C TYR A 154 2.29 -8.61 5.26
N ALA A 155 2.58 -9.91 5.39
CA ALA A 155 1.52 -10.92 5.44
C ALA A 155 0.57 -10.63 6.62
N ASN A 156 -0.73 -10.85 6.41
CA ASN A 156 -1.77 -10.55 7.39
C ASN A 156 -1.78 -11.56 8.54
N ASN A 157 -1.08 -11.23 9.62
CA ASN A 157 -1.12 -11.96 10.90
C ASN A 157 -0.81 -11.01 12.07
N GLU A 158 -1.14 -11.42 13.29
CA GLU A 158 -1.01 -10.56 14.48
C GLU A 158 0.44 -10.13 14.77
N ALA A 159 1.42 -11.02 14.59
CA ALA A 159 2.83 -10.68 14.81
C ALA A 159 3.29 -9.56 13.84
N ASN A 160 2.85 -9.64 12.59
CA ASN A 160 3.16 -8.64 11.58
C ASN A 160 2.39 -7.32 11.79
N LYS A 161 1.19 -7.35 12.35
CA LYS A 161 0.47 -6.12 12.74
C LYS A 161 1.27 -5.34 13.78
N THR A 162 1.74 -6.02 14.83
CA THR A 162 2.60 -5.40 15.85
C THR A 162 3.89 -4.85 15.27
N LYS A 163 4.52 -5.58 14.35
CA LYS A 163 5.74 -5.16 13.68
C LYS A 163 5.51 -3.92 12.80
N LEU A 164 4.43 -3.92 12.01
CA LEU A 164 4.08 -2.77 11.17
C LEU A 164 3.77 -1.54 12.02
N ASP A 165 3.06 -1.69 13.14
CA ASP A 165 2.79 -0.58 14.06
C ASP A 165 4.10 0.02 14.59
N SER A 166 5.01 -0.81 15.07
CA SER A 166 6.33 -0.36 15.56
C SER A 166 7.12 0.40 14.49
N ASP A 167 7.13 -0.10 13.26
CA ASP A 167 7.76 0.58 12.13
C ASP A 167 7.14 1.95 11.86
N VAL A 168 5.81 2.02 11.88
CA VAL A 168 5.05 3.26 11.64
C VAL A 168 5.33 4.29 12.74
N GLN A 169 5.30 3.90 14.01
CA GLN A 169 5.60 4.80 15.14
C GLN A 169 7.02 5.36 15.03
N TRP A 170 8.00 4.53 14.69
CA TRP A 170 9.37 4.97 14.45
C TRP A 170 9.47 5.98 13.30
N LEU A 171 8.76 5.75 12.18
CA LEU A 171 8.75 6.64 11.02
C LEU A 171 8.05 7.97 11.33
N LYS A 172 6.96 7.95 12.10
CA LYS A 172 6.30 9.17 12.60
C LYS A 172 7.23 9.97 13.50
N GLY A 173 7.90 9.33 14.43
CA GLY A 173 8.88 9.97 15.32
C GLY A 173 10.03 10.63 14.56
N ARG A 174 10.40 10.12 13.39
CA ARG A 174 11.42 10.72 12.50
C ARG A 174 10.85 11.71 11.48
N GLY A 175 9.56 11.97 11.47
CA GLY A 175 8.90 12.87 10.53
C GLY A 175 8.90 12.39 9.08
N VAL A 176 9.11 11.08 8.86
CA VAL A 176 9.01 10.45 7.52
C VAL A 176 7.56 10.29 7.11
N ILE A 177 6.72 9.79 8.02
CA ILE A 177 5.27 9.80 7.86
C ILE A 177 4.73 11.06 8.55
N LYS A 178 4.20 11.98 7.75
CA LYS A 178 3.53 13.20 8.19
C LYS A 178 2.06 13.07 7.86
N GLU A 179 1.25 12.73 8.85
CA GLU A 179 -0.20 12.59 8.66
C GLU A 179 -0.97 13.78 9.22
N VAL A 180 -2.18 13.96 8.72
CA VAL A 180 -3.13 14.92 9.26
C VAL A 180 -3.64 14.37 10.59
N SER A 181 -3.46 15.14 11.67
CA SER A 181 -3.81 14.75 13.04
C SER A 181 -5.32 14.68 13.31
N ASP A 182 -6.13 15.26 12.43
CA ASP A 182 -7.58 15.37 12.60
C ASP A 182 -8.32 14.42 11.66
N ILE A 183 -8.24 13.12 11.92
CA ILE A 183 -9.28 12.20 11.47
C ILE A 183 -10.29 12.18 12.60
N PRO A 184 -11.52 12.73 12.44
CA PRO A 184 -12.51 12.61 13.48
C PRO A 184 -12.74 11.12 13.72
N THR A 185 -12.35 10.65 14.89
CA THR A 185 -12.75 9.35 15.40
C THR A 185 -14.26 9.38 15.44
N PRO A 186 -15.00 8.41 14.86
CA PRO A 186 -16.44 8.39 15.00
C PRO A 186 -16.77 8.31 16.47
N THR A 187 -17.20 9.42 17.03
CA THR A 187 -17.65 9.51 18.41
C THR A 187 -18.97 8.76 18.48
N ASN A 188 -18.99 7.60 19.13
CA ASN A 188 -20.22 6.94 19.55
C ASN A 188 -20.92 7.86 20.55
N GLN A 189 -21.70 8.82 20.06
CA GLN A 189 -22.68 9.50 20.89
C GLN A 189 -23.96 8.66 20.92
N ASN A 190 -23.96 7.60 21.71
CA ASN A 190 -25.16 7.04 22.30
C ASN A 190 -25.15 7.34 23.80
N THR A 191 -25.29 8.61 24.12
CA THR A 191 -25.78 9.00 25.45
C THR A 191 -27.30 9.09 25.31
N LEU A 192 -27.97 8.01 25.64
CA LEU A 192 -29.38 8.02 25.99
C LEU A 192 -29.52 8.94 27.23
N GLN A 193 -29.89 10.18 27.03
CA GLN A 193 -30.48 10.97 28.09
C GLN A 193 -31.85 10.40 28.39
N GLY A 194 -31.91 9.63 29.45
CA GLY A 194 -33.17 9.27 30.08
C GLY A 194 -33.87 10.53 30.59
N SER A 195 -34.93 10.93 29.93
CA SER A 195 -35.88 11.87 30.47
C SER A 195 -36.63 11.21 31.60
N GLY A 196 -36.29 11.58 32.85
CA GLY A 196 -37.10 11.27 34.00
C GLY A 196 -38.45 11.96 33.89
N LEU A 197 -39.49 11.16 33.83
CA LEU A 197 -40.86 11.57 34.16
C LEU A 197 -40.93 11.71 35.66
N ALA A 198 -40.93 12.93 36.14
CA ALA A 198 -41.43 13.22 37.50
C ALA A 198 -42.93 13.32 37.48
N SER A 199 -43.53 12.61 38.41
CA SER A 199 -44.94 12.57 38.78
C SER A 199 -45.49 13.93 39.13
N LEU A 200 -46.70 14.14 38.72
CA LEU A 200 -47.86 14.56 39.59
C LEU A 200 -49.13 14.15 38.90
#